data_25d514e3f357618baa7109a81de87406
#
_entry.id   25d514e3f357618baa7109a81de87406
#
_cell.length_a   1.000
_cell.length_b   1.000
_cell.length_c   1.000
_cell.angle_alpha   90.00
_cell.angle_beta   90.00
_cell.angle_gamma   90.00
#
_symmetry.space_group_name_H-M   'P 1'
#
loop_
_entity.id
_entity.type
_entity.pdbx_description
1 polymer ?
#
loop_
_entity_poly.entity_id
_entity_poly.type
_entity_poly.pdbx_seq_one_letter_code
_entity_poly.pdbx_strand_id
1 'polypeptide(L)'
;MTYLNRRSFVTLAGAAGATGAIELYAPSISRGATQVKLTLPWLPLGTFSYAFIAKAMGFWEKRGLDVTIDRGFGSGKVCVPVDQGQYDFGILDLAVMMNCAGRDLDLVAVAGIWPISPVGIFSLKEYNIVKPKDLEGQTVAFDVGSGDFQLWPAFVKATGIDDSKVNKVTMDAAALIKALVEKQVKAEGNFFGSIAPSLWAQGMEINGILYADYGIKMLSNVVACKRSTIEKKPELCKNFTEGLMEGLKYVYLNPEKSAATHLDIVKEFKGGSVTNQKVIEYGQAVSTALGMVPAFKQQGLGYMEPSLVEQTANTVATYMGVKSLPKTDTMYTNKFVGTVKLNDAEWKTTEERSKKYLPKAA
;
A
#
# COMPACT_ATOMS: atom_id res chain seq x y z
N MET A 1 36.69 25.78 -32.37
CA MET A 1 36.49 24.99 -31.12
C MET A 1 37.10 25.78 -29.98
N THR A 2 36.31 26.53 -29.27
CA THR A 2 36.77 27.41 -28.19
C THR A 2 36.01 27.02 -26.92
N TYR A 3 36.73 26.49 -25.97
CA TYR A 3 36.19 26.06 -24.67
C TYR A 3 35.81 27.29 -23.84
N LEU A 4 34.53 27.45 -23.50
CA LEU A 4 34.04 28.46 -22.57
C LEU A 4 34.28 28.00 -21.11
N ASN A 5 35.08 28.80 -20.43
CA ASN A 5 35.56 28.57 -19.06
C ASN A 5 34.49 29.05 -18.04
N ARG A 6 34.26 28.22 -16.99
CA ARG A 6 33.22 28.35 -15.96
C ARG A 6 33.36 29.52 -14.97
N ARG A 7 34.14 30.54 -15.28
CA ARG A 7 34.45 31.66 -14.36
C ARG A 7 33.84 33.04 -14.70
N SER A 8 32.96 33.12 -15.69
CA SER A 8 32.46 34.42 -16.18
C SER A 8 30.99 34.74 -15.88
N PHE A 9 30.39 34.14 -14.83
CA PHE A 9 28.99 34.37 -14.45
C PHE A 9 28.83 34.96 -13.03
N VAL A 10 29.73 35.79 -12.60
CA VAL A 10 29.52 36.60 -11.38
C VAL A 10 29.96 38.03 -11.71
N THR A 11 29.06 38.79 -12.31
CA THR A 11 29.01 40.29 -12.21
C THR A 11 27.90 40.79 -13.14
N LEU A 12 26.68 40.89 -12.62
CA LEU A 12 25.68 41.89 -12.94
C LEU A 12 24.57 41.83 -11.89
N ALA A 13 24.81 42.49 -10.77
CA ALA A 13 23.79 42.83 -9.80
C ALA A 13 23.66 44.35 -9.80
N GLY A 14 22.47 44.83 -10.12
CA GLY A 14 22.18 46.25 -9.95
C GLY A 14 20.92 46.66 -10.70
N ALA A 15 19.81 46.76 -10.00
CA ALA A 15 18.75 47.76 -10.07
C ALA A 15 17.31 47.17 -10.11
N ALA A 16 16.67 47.28 -8.97
CA ALA A 16 15.30 47.72 -8.69
C ALA A 16 14.11 47.07 -9.48
N GLY A 17 13.24 46.42 -8.72
CA GLY A 17 11.87 46.07 -9.13
C GLY A 17 11.22 45.08 -8.15
N ALA A 18 10.43 45.59 -7.20
CA ALA A 18 9.62 44.75 -6.29
C ALA A 18 8.55 44.02 -7.08
N THR A 19 8.67 42.71 -7.22
CA THR A 19 7.61 41.82 -7.63
C THR A 19 7.77 40.54 -6.80
N GLY A 20 6.65 40.07 -6.23
CA GLY A 20 6.61 39.02 -5.23
C GLY A 20 7.39 37.75 -5.60
N ALA A 21 8.32 37.39 -4.75
CA ALA A 21 9.07 36.17 -4.85
C ALA A 21 8.12 34.99 -4.56
N ILE A 22 7.76 34.26 -5.59
CA ILE A 22 7.34 32.88 -5.45
C ILE A 22 8.60 32.12 -5.05
N GLU A 23 8.72 31.81 -3.76
CA GLU A 23 9.74 30.88 -3.29
C GLU A 23 9.47 29.52 -3.93
N LEU A 24 10.15 29.24 -5.02
CA LEU A 24 10.34 27.90 -5.52
C LEU A 24 11.19 27.17 -4.47
N TYR A 25 10.52 26.41 -3.62
CA TYR A 25 11.16 25.42 -2.74
C TYR A 25 11.81 24.34 -3.65
N ALA A 26 13.00 24.60 -4.12
CA ALA A 26 13.89 23.53 -4.55
C ALA A 26 14.31 22.78 -3.29
N PRO A 27 14.08 21.45 -3.17
CA PRO A 27 14.56 20.70 -2.03
C PRO A 27 16.09 20.82 -2.00
N SER A 28 16.62 21.53 -1.00
CA SER A 28 18.04 21.54 -0.72
C SER A 28 18.41 20.16 -0.17
N ILE A 29 19.01 19.31 -1.01
CA ILE A 29 19.60 18.05 -0.56
C ILE A 29 20.65 18.42 0.48
N SER A 30 20.30 18.23 1.73
CA SER A 30 21.21 18.42 2.86
C SER A 30 22.41 17.47 2.64
N ARG A 31 23.62 18.03 2.54
CA ARG A 31 24.85 17.24 2.55
C ARG A 31 24.90 16.49 3.90
N GLY A 32 24.50 15.21 3.91
CA GLY A 32 24.49 14.36 5.10
C GLY A 32 23.20 13.55 5.31
N ALA A 33 22.16 13.70 4.47
CA ALA A 33 20.94 12.88 4.59
C ALA A 33 21.25 11.39 4.34
N THR A 34 20.70 10.53 5.20
CA THR A 34 20.80 9.07 5.03
C THR A 34 19.93 8.64 3.85
N GLN A 35 20.57 8.03 2.85
CA GLN A 35 19.86 7.45 1.70
C GLN A 35 19.08 6.22 2.15
N VAL A 36 17.79 6.16 1.78
CA VAL A 36 16.88 5.08 2.14
C VAL A 36 16.10 4.64 0.91
N LYS A 37 15.99 3.35 0.69
CA LYS A 37 15.24 2.77 -0.43
C LYS A 37 13.98 2.08 0.07
N LEU A 38 12.83 2.51 -0.46
CA LEU A 38 11.52 1.92 -0.22
C LEU A 38 11.00 1.29 -1.50
N THR A 39 10.52 0.05 -1.44
CA THR A 39 9.72 -0.55 -2.53
C THR A 39 8.25 -0.66 -2.14
N LEU A 40 7.37 -0.32 -3.09
CA LEU A 40 5.93 -0.56 -2.98
C LEU A 40 5.61 -2.01 -3.35
N PRO A 41 4.43 -2.54 -2.99
CA PRO A 41 3.99 -3.85 -3.46
C PRO A 41 3.47 -3.82 -4.90
N TRP A 42 3.11 -2.65 -5.42
CA TRP A 42 2.38 -2.49 -6.68
C TRP A 42 2.71 -1.18 -7.40
N LEU A 43 1.88 -0.84 -8.39
CA LEU A 43 1.91 0.45 -9.08
C LEU A 43 1.72 1.60 -8.08
N PRO A 44 2.22 2.80 -8.39
CA PRO A 44 2.08 3.99 -7.53
C PRO A 44 0.65 4.56 -7.57
N LEU A 45 -0.32 3.72 -7.18
CA LEU A 45 -1.73 4.09 -7.08
C LEU A 45 -1.98 5.05 -5.90
N GLY A 46 -3.12 5.70 -5.90
CA GLY A 46 -3.55 6.59 -4.83
C GLY A 46 -3.57 5.95 -3.44
N THR A 47 -3.71 4.63 -3.35
CA THR A 47 -3.61 3.84 -2.12
C THR A 47 -2.24 3.92 -1.45
N PHE A 48 -1.21 4.31 -2.17
CA PHE A 48 0.16 4.51 -1.67
C PHE A 48 0.57 5.99 -1.59
N SER A 49 -0.37 6.92 -1.76
CA SER A 49 -0.09 8.36 -1.72
C SER A 49 0.69 8.80 -0.48
N TYR A 50 0.46 8.17 0.66
CA TYR A 50 1.14 8.50 1.92
C TYR A 50 2.67 8.47 1.81
N ALA A 51 3.24 7.57 1.01
CA ALA A 51 4.69 7.50 0.81
C ALA A 51 5.20 8.67 -0.05
N PHE A 52 4.51 8.99 -1.13
CA PHE A 52 4.86 10.11 -2.00
C PHE A 52 4.67 11.46 -1.29
N ILE A 53 3.62 11.58 -0.48
CA ILE A 53 3.35 12.76 0.34
C ILE A 53 4.37 12.90 1.46
N ALA A 54 4.80 11.81 2.10
CA ALA A 54 5.87 11.87 3.10
C ALA A 54 7.16 12.47 2.52
N LYS A 55 7.49 12.12 1.27
CA LYS A 55 8.62 12.70 0.54
C LYS A 55 8.36 14.16 0.17
N ALA A 56 7.25 14.45 -0.51
CA ALA A 56 6.95 15.78 -1.03
C ALA A 56 6.80 16.86 0.06
N MET A 57 6.27 16.48 1.22
CA MET A 57 6.09 17.38 2.37
C MET A 57 7.33 17.45 3.27
N GLY A 58 8.42 16.80 2.90
CA GLY A 58 9.68 16.82 3.65
C GLY A 58 9.61 16.13 5.00
N PHE A 59 8.64 15.22 5.25
CA PHE A 59 8.52 14.56 6.55
C PHE A 59 9.71 13.65 6.85
N TRP A 60 10.30 13.03 5.83
CA TRP A 60 11.53 12.28 5.96
C TRP A 60 12.77 13.18 5.96
N GLU A 61 12.79 14.23 5.15
CA GLU A 61 13.91 15.18 5.08
C GLU A 61 14.17 15.85 6.43
N LYS A 62 13.11 16.28 7.14
CA LYS A 62 13.18 16.83 8.50
C LYS A 62 13.80 15.87 9.52
N ARG A 63 13.84 14.57 9.20
CA ARG A 63 14.44 13.49 10.00
C ARG A 63 15.80 13.05 9.47
N GLY A 64 16.37 13.80 8.52
CA GLY A 64 17.67 13.50 7.93
C GLY A 64 17.65 12.31 6.98
N LEU A 65 16.51 11.97 6.39
CA LEU A 65 16.37 10.86 5.44
C LEU A 65 16.07 11.38 4.03
N ASP A 66 16.77 10.85 3.04
CA ASP A 66 16.43 10.99 1.62
C ASP A 66 15.92 9.66 1.09
N VAL A 67 14.59 9.57 0.90
CA VAL A 67 13.91 8.31 0.55
C VAL A 67 13.65 8.24 -0.95
N THR A 68 14.16 7.17 -1.57
CA THR A 68 13.79 6.78 -2.94
C THR A 68 12.66 5.76 -2.87
N ILE A 69 11.65 5.93 -3.73
CA ILE A 69 10.47 5.06 -3.77
C ILE A 69 10.43 4.36 -5.11
N ASP A 70 10.41 3.03 -5.12
CA ASP A 70 10.26 2.23 -6.32
C ASP A 70 8.93 1.47 -6.31
N ARG A 71 8.35 1.25 -7.50
CA ARG A 71 7.17 0.41 -7.65
C ARG A 71 7.48 -1.07 -7.41
N GLY A 72 6.49 -1.84 -7.00
CA GLY A 72 6.55 -3.28 -6.91
C GLY A 72 5.81 -4.02 -8.03
N PHE A 73 5.84 -5.36 -7.90
CA PHE A 73 5.25 -6.32 -8.85
C PHE A 73 4.56 -7.48 -8.10
N GLY A 74 3.89 -7.18 -6.99
CA GLY A 74 3.26 -8.10 -6.06
C GLY A 74 4.03 -8.21 -4.75
N SER A 75 3.33 -8.40 -3.63
CA SER A 75 3.92 -8.51 -2.28
C SER A 75 4.98 -9.60 -2.19
N GLY A 76 4.79 -10.74 -2.86
CA GLY A 76 5.78 -11.83 -2.87
C GLY A 76 7.12 -11.46 -3.48
N LYS A 77 7.15 -10.48 -4.40
CA LYS A 77 8.37 -9.97 -5.03
C LYS A 77 9.07 -8.87 -4.20
N VAL A 78 8.47 -8.45 -3.08
CA VAL A 78 9.08 -7.50 -2.13
C VAL A 78 9.98 -8.20 -1.13
N CYS A 79 9.62 -9.41 -0.69
CA CYS A 79 10.29 -10.10 0.41
C CYS A 79 11.80 -10.27 0.19
N VAL A 80 12.20 -10.89 -0.91
CA VAL A 80 13.61 -11.23 -1.18
C VAL A 80 14.47 -9.98 -1.33
N PRO A 81 14.09 -8.95 -2.12
CA PRO A 81 14.90 -7.73 -2.23
C PRO A 81 15.08 -6.99 -0.90
N VAL A 82 14.09 -6.98 -0.01
CA VAL A 82 14.22 -6.37 1.32
C VAL A 82 15.12 -7.24 2.22
N ASP A 83 14.94 -8.55 2.22
CA ASP A 83 15.81 -9.45 3.00
C ASP A 83 17.26 -9.39 2.55
N GLN A 84 17.54 -9.25 1.26
CA GLN A 84 18.87 -9.11 0.71
C GLN A 84 19.46 -7.69 0.86
N GLY A 85 18.70 -6.72 1.38
CA GLY A 85 19.15 -5.35 1.59
C GLY A 85 19.27 -4.52 0.31
N GLN A 86 18.60 -4.93 -0.77
CA GLN A 86 18.46 -4.10 -1.98
C GLN A 86 17.55 -2.91 -1.71
N TYR A 87 16.56 -3.09 -0.80
CA TYR A 87 15.73 -2.06 -0.19
C TYR A 87 15.85 -2.11 1.32
N ASP A 88 15.83 -0.93 1.95
CA ASP A 88 15.85 -0.82 3.41
C ASP A 88 14.46 -1.14 4.00
N PHE A 89 13.40 -0.74 3.29
CA PHE A 89 12.01 -0.99 3.66
C PHE A 89 11.19 -1.45 2.45
N GLY A 90 10.17 -2.25 2.73
CA GLY A 90 9.16 -2.66 1.76
C GLY A 90 7.76 -2.50 2.33
N ILE A 91 6.81 -2.16 1.45
CA ILE A 91 5.38 -2.27 1.76
C ILE A 91 4.90 -3.57 1.13
N LEU A 92 4.24 -4.41 1.91
CA LEU A 92 3.73 -5.70 1.45
C LEU A 92 2.59 -6.20 2.34
N ASP A 93 1.83 -7.16 1.85
CA ASP A 93 0.80 -7.82 2.65
C ASP A 93 1.44 -8.67 3.77
N LEU A 94 0.89 -8.60 4.98
CA LEU A 94 1.43 -9.29 6.16
C LEU A 94 1.37 -10.81 6.01
N ALA A 95 0.30 -11.36 5.43
CA ALA A 95 0.18 -12.81 5.23
C ALA A 95 1.26 -13.30 4.26
N VAL A 96 1.54 -12.54 3.20
CA VAL A 96 2.62 -12.85 2.25
C VAL A 96 3.99 -12.71 2.92
N MET A 97 4.20 -11.69 3.76
CA MET A 97 5.44 -11.54 4.54
C MET A 97 5.66 -12.75 5.47
N MET A 98 4.63 -13.19 6.16
CA MET A 98 4.69 -14.38 7.04
C MET A 98 4.95 -15.66 6.24
N ASN A 99 4.34 -15.81 5.07
CA ASN A 99 4.66 -16.92 4.16
C ASN A 99 6.14 -16.90 3.73
N CYS A 100 6.69 -15.72 3.47
CA CYS A 100 8.12 -15.56 3.19
C CYS A 100 8.99 -15.92 4.41
N ALA A 101 8.59 -15.53 5.63
CA ALA A 101 9.29 -15.91 6.86
C ALA A 101 9.30 -17.43 7.09
N GLY A 102 8.23 -18.13 6.70
CA GLY A 102 8.20 -19.60 6.69
C GLY A 102 9.15 -20.25 5.67
N ARG A 103 9.85 -19.45 4.87
CA ARG A 103 10.91 -19.84 3.91
C ARG A 103 12.27 -19.23 4.28
N ASP A 104 12.50 -19.00 5.55
CA ASP A 104 13.76 -18.50 6.14
C ASP A 104 14.13 -17.05 5.77
N LEU A 105 13.15 -16.22 5.29
CA LEU A 105 13.39 -14.78 5.13
C LEU A 105 13.13 -14.04 6.44
N ASP A 106 14.08 -13.20 6.88
CA ASP A 106 14.06 -12.58 8.20
C ASP A 106 13.53 -11.13 8.16
N LEU A 107 12.23 -11.01 7.86
CA LEU A 107 11.52 -9.74 7.81
C LEU A 107 10.70 -9.51 9.07
N VAL A 108 10.62 -8.25 9.49
CA VAL A 108 9.81 -7.79 10.61
C VAL A 108 8.94 -6.61 10.19
N ALA A 109 7.63 -6.67 10.44
CA ALA A 109 6.73 -5.56 10.24
C ALA A 109 6.93 -4.50 11.32
N VAL A 110 7.06 -3.23 10.92
CA VAL A 110 7.31 -2.08 11.82
C VAL A 110 6.15 -1.10 11.88
N ALA A 111 5.19 -1.19 10.96
CA ALA A 111 3.92 -0.43 11.00
C ALA A 111 2.86 -1.12 10.14
N GLY A 112 1.60 -1.05 10.57
CA GLY A 112 0.43 -1.42 9.76
C GLY A 112 -0.02 -0.26 8.89
N ILE A 113 -0.45 -0.54 7.68
CA ILE A 113 -1.03 0.46 6.78
C ILE A 113 -2.52 0.19 6.60
N TRP A 114 -2.90 -1.05 6.31
CA TRP A 114 -4.29 -1.47 6.21
C TRP A 114 -4.62 -2.48 7.32
N PRO A 115 -5.25 -2.00 8.41
CA PRO A 115 -5.61 -2.86 9.53
C PRO A 115 -6.66 -3.92 9.17
N ILE A 116 -7.37 -3.74 8.05
CA ILE A 116 -8.33 -4.72 7.52
C ILE A 116 -7.87 -5.14 6.13
N SER A 117 -7.83 -6.45 5.88
CA SER A 117 -7.49 -6.98 4.57
C SER A 117 -8.63 -6.77 3.58
N PRO A 118 -8.40 -6.00 2.49
CA PRO A 118 -9.38 -5.76 1.45
C PRO A 118 -9.27 -6.77 0.31
N VAL A 119 -8.73 -7.95 0.59
CA VAL A 119 -8.59 -9.03 -0.40
C VAL A 119 -9.93 -9.67 -0.69
N GLY A 120 -10.19 -10.00 -1.95
CA GLY A 120 -11.44 -10.61 -2.35
C GLY A 120 -11.50 -10.96 -3.82
N ILE A 121 -12.70 -11.36 -4.25
CA ILE A 121 -13.03 -11.60 -5.65
C ILE A 121 -13.93 -10.47 -6.12
N PHE A 122 -13.61 -9.89 -7.26
CA PHE A 122 -14.30 -8.73 -7.82
C PHE A 122 -14.79 -9.01 -9.23
N SER A 123 -15.96 -8.48 -9.56
CA SER A 123 -16.59 -8.61 -10.87
C SER A 123 -17.24 -7.30 -11.30
N LEU A 124 -17.50 -7.12 -12.59
CA LEU A 124 -18.37 -6.02 -13.02
C LEU A 124 -19.79 -6.26 -12.49
N LYS A 125 -20.47 -5.17 -12.10
CA LYS A 125 -21.81 -5.22 -11.51
C LYS A 125 -22.83 -5.95 -12.40
N GLU A 126 -22.70 -5.82 -13.71
CA GLU A 126 -23.58 -6.47 -14.70
C GLU A 126 -23.58 -8.00 -14.63
N TYR A 127 -22.53 -8.62 -14.09
CA TYR A 127 -22.46 -10.09 -13.95
C TYR A 127 -23.20 -10.62 -12.73
N ASN A 128 -23.65 -9.75 -11.81
CA ASN A 128 -24.40 -10.11 -10.62
C ASN A 128 -23.72 -11.21 -9.77
N ILE A 129 -22.39 -11.24 -9.73
CA ILE A 129 -21.60 -12.11 -8.86
C ILE A 129 -21.45 -11.41 -7.52
N VAL A 130 -22.28 -11.77 -6.54
CA VAL A 130 -22.38 -11.05 -5.25
C VAL A 130 -22.10 -11.94 -4.04
N LYS A 131 -22.08 -13.25 -4.19
CA LYS A 131 -21.81 -14.23 -3.14
C LYS A 131 -20.93 -15.36 -3.66
N PRO A 132 -20.23 -16.11 -2.78
CA PRO A 132 -19.29 -17.15 -3.20
C PRO A 132 -19.87 -18.18 -4.17
N LYS A 133 -21.10 -18.61 -3.97
CA LYS A 133 -21.77 -19.59 -4.83
C LYS A 133 -21.92 -19.13 -6.29
N ASP A 134 -21.99 -17.83 -6.53
CA ASP A 134 -22.13 -17.27 -7.88
C ASP A 134 -20.84 -17.43 -8.71
N LEU A 135 -19.73 -17.81 -8.08
CA LEU A 135 -18.46 -18.08 -8.76
C LEU A 135 -18.44 -19.46 -9.45
N GLU A 136 -19.29 -20.39 -9.04
CA GLU A 136 -19.37 -21.71 -9.68
C GLU A 136 -19.85 -21.57 -11.12
N GLY A 137 -19.14 -22.20 -12.06
CA GLY A 137 -19.35 -22.06 -13.48
C GLY A 137 -18.72 -20.82 -14.12
N GLN A 138 -18.11 -19.93 -13.33
CA GLN A 138 -17.48 -18.71 -13.85
C GLN A 138 -15.98 -18.87 -14.07
N THR A 139 -15.45 -18.03 -14.97
CA THR A 139 -13.99 -17.88 -15.13
C THR A 139 -13.49 -16.77 -14.22
N VAL A 140 -12.60 -17.13 -13.31
CA VAL A 140 -11.98 -16.23 -12.33
C VAL A 140 -10.49 -16.16 -12.58
N ALA A 141 -9.97 -14.96 -12.78
CA ALA A 141 -8.55 -14.71 -13.02
C ALA A 141 -7.79 -14.42 -11.73
N PHE A 142 -6.55 -14.88 -11.64
CA PHE A 142 -5.66 -14.65 -10.49
C PHE A 142 -4.22 -14.38 -10.93
N ASP A 143 -3.49 -13.64 -10.09
CA ASP A 143 -2.02 -13.66 -10.09
C ASP A 143 -1.54 -14.62 -9.00
N VAL A 144 -0.75 -15.62 -9.38
CA VAL A 144 -0.24 -16.64 -8.44
C VAL A 144 0.66 -16.07 -7.34
N GLY A 145 1.27 -14.90 -7.55
CA GLY A 145 2.09 -14.20 -6.56
C GLY A 145 1.30 -13.33 -5.59
N SER A 146 0.00 -13.16 -5.83
CA SER A 146 -0.86 -12.28 -5.04
C SER A 146 -1.46 -12.99 -3.82
N GLY A 147 -1.82 -12.21 -2.80
CA GLY A 147 -2.42 -12.73 -1.57
C GLY A 147 -3.81 -13.35 -1.79
N ASP A 148 -4.59 -12.85 -2.74
CA ASP A 148 -5.91 -13.39 -3.08
C ASP A 148 -5.85 -14.83 -3.57
N PHE A 149 -4.88 -15.15 -4.44
CA PHE A 149 -4.67 -16.52 -4.90
C PHE A 149 -4.13 -17.44 -3.81
N GLN A 150 -3.17 -16.96 -3.02
CA GLN A 150 -2.58 -17.73 -1.93
C GLN A 150 -3.60 -18.04 -0.83
N LEU A 151 -4.59 -17.18 -0.63
CA LEU A 151 -5.68 -17.35 0.35
C LEU A 151 -6.93 -18.01 -0.23
N TRP A 152 -6.96 -18.30 -1.54
CA TRP A 152 -8.10 -18.96 -2.18
C TRP A 152 -8.51 -20.29 -1.50
N PRO A 153 -7.58 -21.19 -1.11
CA PRO A 153 -7.97 -22.41 -0.38
C PRO A 153 -8.66 -22.14 0.96
N ALA A 154 -8.27 -21.05 1.66
CA ALA A 154 -8.94 -20.62 2.88
C ALA A 154 -10.38 -20.15 2.57
N PHE A 155 -10.55 -19.37 1.51
CA PHE A 155 -11.85 -18.86 1.08
C PHE A 155 -12.78 -20.00 0.65
N VAL A 156 -12.31 -20.96 -0.13
CA VAL A 156 -13.06 -22.16 -0.52
C VAL A 156 -13.55 -22.93 0.71
N LYS A 157 -12.66 -23.17 1.69
CA LYS A 157 -13.02 -23.87 2.94
C LYS A 157 -14.02 -23.08 3.77
N ALA A 158 -13.85 -21.77 3.90
CA ALA A 158 -14.73 -20.92 4.71
C ALA A 158 -16.14 -20.79 4.12
N THR A 159 -16.26 -20.80 2.79
CA THR A 159 -17.52 -20.56 2.07
C THR A 159 -18.23 -21.85 1.65
N GLY A 160 -17.51 -22.97 1.59
CA GLY A 160 -18.05 -24.26 1.12
C GLY A 160 -18.40 -24.29 -0.36
N ILE A 161 -17.84 -23.38 -1.19
CA ILE A 161 -18.00 -23.43 -2.64
C ILE A 161 -17.31 -24.67 -3.22
N ASP A 162 -17.82 -25.17 -4.33
CA ASP A 162 -17.22 -26.28 -5.07
C ASP A 162 -16.10 -25.74 -5.97
N ASP A 163 -14.86 -25.82 -5.48
CA ASP A 163 -13.67 -25.32 -6.19
C ASP A 163 -13.49 -25.95 -7.58
N SER A 164 -13.96 -27.18 -7.78
CA SER A 164 -13.87 -27.87 -9.07
C SER A 164 -14.76 -27.24 -10.15
N LYS A 165 -15.76 -26.47 -9.75
CA LYS A 165 -16.67 -25.75 -10.65
C LYS A 165 -16.21 -24.33 -10.98
N VAL A 166 -15.17 -23.84 -10.33
CA VAL A 166 -14.63 -22.51 -10.65
C VAL A 166 -13.50 -22.68 -11.67
N ASN A 167 -13.69 -22.07 -12.85
CA ASN A 167 -12.64 -22.09 -13.88
C ASN A 167 -11.57 -21.04 -13.56
N LYS A 168 -10.50 -21.47 -12.89
CA LYS A 168 -9.39 -20.57 -12.49
C LYS A 168 -8.40 -20.42 -13.64
N VAL A 169 -8.11 -19.18 -14.03
CA VAL A 169 -7.08 -18.83 -15.00
C VAL A 169 -6.04 -17.95 -14.31
N THR A 170 -4.78 -18.12 -14.67
CA THR A 170 -3.69 -17.35 -14.10
C THR A 170 -3.08 -16.43 -15.14
N MET A 171 -2.78 -15.20 -14.75
CA MET A 171 -2.13 -14.21 -15.59
C MET A 171 -1.31 -13.24 -14.76
N ASP A 172 -0.51 -12.42 -15.43
CA ASP A 172 0.20 -11.34 -14.76
C ASP A 172 -0.79 -10.35 -14.14
N ALA A 173 -0.51 -9.92 -12.92
CA ALA A 173 -1.34 -8.96 -12.20
C ALA A 173 -1.64 -7.67 -12.99
N ALA A 174 -0.71 -7.22 -13.85
CA ALA A 174 -0.94 -6.08 -14.73
C ALA A 174 -2.03 -6.31 -15.81
N ALA A 175 -2.35 -7.57 -16.12
CA ALA A 175 -3.34 -7.95 -17.13
C ALA A 175 -4.74 -8.16 -16.52
N LEU A 176 -4.87 -8.39 -15.20
CA LEU A 176 -6.11 -8.76 -14.53
C LEU A 176 -7.25 -7.77 -14.83
N ILE A 177 -7.07 -6.50 -14.44
CA ILE A 177 -8.10 -5.45 -14.61
C ILE A 177 -8.47 -5.30 -16.09
N LYS A 178 -7.49 -5.39 -17.00
CA LYS A 178 -7.75 -5.33 -18.44
C LYS A 178 -8.60 -6.50 -18.90
N ALA A 179 -8.29 -7.73 -18.48
CA ALA A 179 -9.05 -8.92 -18.83
C ALA A 179 -10.51 -8.85 -18.35
N LEU A 180 -10.74 -8.27 -17.15
CA LEU A 180 -12.08 -8.03 -16.62
C LEU A 180 -12.83 -6.98 -17.45
N VAL A 181 -12.20 -5.84 -17.75
CA VAL A 181 -12.79 -4.74 -18.55
C VAL A 181 -13.12 -5.20 -19.97
N GLU A 182 -12.22 -5.98 -20.59
CA GLU A 182 -12.43 -6.56 -21.93
C GLU A 182 -13.35 -7.79 -21.92
N LYS A 183 -13.91 -8.14 -20.75
CA LYS A 183 -14.87 -9.25 -20.57
C LYS A 183 -14.30 -10.63 -20.92
N GLN A 184 -12.97 -10.78 -20.89
CA GLN A 184 -12.28 -12.06 -21.10
C GLN A 184 -12.50 -13.01 -19.91
N VAL A 185 -12.68 -12.44 -18.71
CA VAL A 185 -13.03 -13.15 -17.48
C VAL A 185 -14.26 -12.52 -16.82
N LYS A 186 -14.94 -13.25 -15.95
CA LYS A 186 -16.14 -12.76 -15.26
C LYS A 186 -15.81 -12.16 -13.89
N ALA A 187 -14.74 -12.61 -13.29
CA ALA A 187 -14.25 -12.09 -12.01
C ALA A 187 -12.73 -12.21 -11.93
N GLU A 188 -12.14 -11.50 -10.99
CA GLU A 188 -10.72 -11.59 -10.67
C GLU A 188 -10.47 -11.54 -9.17
N GLY A 189 -9.44 -12.25 -8.70
CA GLY A 189 -8.86 -12.05 -7.39
C GLY A 189 -8.03 -10.77 -7.36
N ASN A 190 -8.24 -9.93 -6.36
CA ASN A 190 -7.50 -8.68 -6.23
C ASN A 190 -7.65 -8.09 -4.82
N PHE A 191 -7.05 -6.92 -4.62
CA PHE A 191 -7.26 -6.05 -3.46
C PHE A 191 -8.22 -4.92 -3.84
N PHE A 192 -9.26 -4.70 -3.04
CA PHE A 192 -10.25 -3.64 -3.28
C PHE A 192 -9.60 -2.28 -3.52
N GLY A 193 -8.54 -1.97 -2.77
CA GLY A 193 -7.79 -0.73 -2.92
C GLY A 193 -7.04 -0.56 -4.26
N SER A 194 -6.92 -1.62 -5.04
CA SER A 194 -6.30 -1.58 -6.37
C SER A 194 -7.34 -1.56 -7.49
N ILE A 195 -8.33 -2.44 -7.41
CA ILE A 195 -9.32 -2.61 -8.49
C ILE A 195 -10.39 -1.53 -8.47
N ALA A 196 -10.98 -1.22 -7.31
CA ALA A 196 -12.10 -0.28 -7.22
C ALA A 196 -11.74 1.12 -7.75
N PRO A 197 -10.61 1.76 -7.35
CA PRO A 197 -10.22 3.04 -7.88
C PRO A 197 -10.05 3.06 -9.40
N SER A 198 -9.48 1.99 -9.94
CA SER A 198 -9.21 1.86 -11.38
C SER A 198 -10.48 1.76 -12.21
N LEU A 199 -11.47 1.01 -11.74
CA LEU A 199 -12.75 0.82 -12.44
C LEU A 199 -13.71 2.01 -12.21
N TRP A 200 -13.80 2.53 -11.01
CA TRP A 200 -14.61 3.72 -10.71
C TRP A 200 -14.16 4.96 -11.50
N ALA A 201 -12.87 5.12 -11.70
CA ALA A 201 -12.35 6.22 -12.52
C ALA A 201 -12.75 6.11 -13.99
N GLN A 202 -13.14 4.92 -14.46
CA GLN A 202 -13.68 4.65 -15.77
C GLN A 202 -15.22 4.65 -15.80
N GLY A 203 -15.87 4.95 -14.67
CA GLY A 203 -17.33 4.95 -14.54
C GLY A 203 -17.94 3.54 -14.40
N MET A 204 -17.13 2.54 -14.14
CA MET A 204 -17.59 1.15 -14.00
C MET A 204 -17.94 0.84 -12.55
N GLU A 205 -19.09 0.22 -12.31
CA GLU A 205 -19.48 -0.30 -11.01
C GLU A 205 -19.05 -1.76 -10.86
N ILE A 206 -18.64 -2.13 -9.64
CA ILE A 206 -18.17 -3.47 -9.32
C ILE A 206 -18.95 -4.08 -8.16
N ASN A 207 -19.05 -5.41 -8.16
CA ASN A 207 -19.35 -6.22 -7.00
C ASN A 207 -18.06 -6.74 -6.39
N GLY A 208 -18.05 -6.95 -5.08
CA GLY A 208 -16.91 -7.52 -4.36
C GLY A 208 -17.36 -8.56 -3.34
N ILE A 209 -16.66 -9.68 -3.31
CA ILE A 209 -16.80 -10.74 -2.31
C ILE A 209 -15.53 -10.72 -1.48
N LEU A 210 -15.56 -10.03 -0.33
CA LEU A 210 -14.38 -9.92 0.51
C LEU A 210 -14.18 -11.20 1.32
N TYR A 211 -12.96 -11.66 1.41
CA TYR A 211 -12.61 -12.81 2.24
C TYR A 211 -12.88 -12.56 3.74
N ALA A 212 -12.75 -11.31 4.18
CA ALA A 212 -13.02 -10.90 5.55
C ALA A 212 -14.49 -11.11 5.98
N ASP A 213 -15.44 -11.00 5.06
CA ASP A 213 -16.87 -11.21 5.31
C ASP A 213 -17.19 -12.69 5.59
N TYR A 214 -16.30 -13.58 5.18
CA TYR A 214 -16.38 -15.04 5.38
C TYR A 214 -15.40 -15.54 6.44
N GLY A 215 -15.03 -14.67 7.38
CA GLY A 215 -14.23 -15.04 8.56
C GLY A 215 -12.71 -15.03 8.37
N ILE A 216 -12.20 -14.74 7.18
CA ILE A 216 -10.75 -14.63 6.92
C ILE A 216 -10.31 -13.19 7.24
N LYS A 217 -10.38 -12.85 8.52
CA LYS A 217 -9.99 -11.53 9.02
C LYS A 217 -8.48 -11.50 9.23
N MET A 218 -7.82 -10.54 8.60
CA MET A 218 -6.37 -10.38 8.65
C MET A 218 -6.00 -8.91 8.62
N LEU A 219 -4.84 -8.60 9.20
CA LEU A 219 -4.13 -7.37 8.91
C LEU A 219 -3.47 -7.51 7.53
N SER A 220 -3.56 -6.48 6.70
CA SER A 220 -3.06 -6.53 5.33
C SER A 220 -1.72 -5.80 5.19
N ASN A 221 -1.67 -4.72 4.41
CA ASN A 221 -0.40 -4.06 4.10
C ASN A 221 0.31 -3.51 5.33
N VAL A 222 1.58 -3.87 5.43
CA VAL A 222 2.51 -3.41 6.46
C VAL A 222 3.75 -2.79 5.82
N VAL A 223 4.47 -2.02 6.61
CA VAL A 223 5.86 -1.66 6.32
C VAL A 223 6.75 -2.70 7.00
N ALA A 224 7.66 -3.29 6.26
CA ALA A 224 8.61 -4.24 6.80
C ALA A 224 10.05 -3.88 6.43
N CYS A 225 10.96 -4.32 7.27
CA CYS A 225 12.39 -4.28 7.02
C CYS A 225 13.05 -5.57 7.54
N LYS A 226 14.33 -5.74 7.27
CA LYS A 226 15.10 -6.84 7.82
C LYS A 226 15.27 -6.68 9.34
N ARG A 227 15.21 -7.76 10.12
CA ARG A 227 15.44 -7.74 11.58
C ARG A 227 16.71 -7.02 11.97
N SER A 228 17.80 -7.31 11.28
CA SER A 228 19.09 -6.67 11.53
C SER A 228 19.08 -5.14 11.32
N THR A 229 18.13 -4.60 10.54
CA THR A 229 17.95 -3.14 10.42
C THR A 229 17.39 -2.57 11.71
N ILE A 230 16.43 -3.25 12.34
CA ILE A 230 15.86 -2.85 13.64
C ILE A 230 16.93 -2.89 14.73
N GLU A 231 17.73 -3.94 14.74
CA GLU A 231 18.78 -4.15 15.77
C GLU A 231 19.93 -3.14 15.66
N LYS A 232 20.42 -2.92 14.43
CA LYS A 232 21.59 -2.10 14.17
C LYS A 232 21.30 -0.63 13.94
N LYS A 233 20.09 -0.29 13.49
CA LYS A 233 19.68 1.07 13.09
C LYS A 233 18.26 1.41 13.60
N PRO A 234 17.97 1.29 14.90
CA PRO A 234 16.61 1.52 15.44
C PRO A 234 16.12 2.95 15.19
N GLU A 235 16.99 3.96 15.22
CA GLU A 235 16.63 5.34 14.91
C GLU A 235 16.25 5.52 13.42
N LEU A 236 16.86 4.79 12.51
CA LEU A 236 16.44 4.78 11.11
C LEU A 236 15.01 4.25 10.98
N CYS A 237 14.69 3.13 11.65
CA CYS A 237 13.35 2.54 11.63
C CYS A 237 12.32 3.52 12.21
N LYS A 238 12.63 4.18 13.33
CA LYS A 238 11.77 5.19 13.95
C LYS A 238 11.53 6.37 13.02
N ASN A 239 12.59 7.01 12.54
CA ASN A 239 12.52 8.20 11.70
C ASN A 239 11.79 7.93 10.38
N PHE A 240 12.03 6.76 9.77
CA PHE A 240 11.34 6.34 8.57
C PHE A 240 9.85 6.13 8.82
N THR A 241 9.51 5.35 9.86
CA THR A 241 8.12 5.01 10.19
C THR A 241 7.31 6.24 10.58
N GLU A 242 7.84 7.10 11.45
CA GLU A 242 7.17 8.35 11.86
C GLU A 242 6.93 9.27 10.66
N GLY A 243 7.94 9.46 9.80
CA GLY A 243 7.77 10.28 8.59
C GLY A 243 6.71 9.73 7.64
N LEU A 244 6.63 8.41 7.50
CA LEU A 244 5.60 7.76 6.71
C LEU A 244 4.20 7.95 7.31
N MET A 245 4.06 7.82 8.64
CA MET A 245 2.79 8.03 9.34
C MET A 245 2.34 9.50 9.29
N GLU A 246 3.26 10.46 9.28
CA GLU A 246 2.91 11.87 9.02
C GLU A 246 2.40 12.06 7.59
N GLY A 247 3.00 11.39 6.61
CA GLY A 247 2.47 11.33 5.24
C GLY A 247 1.06 10.76 5.18
N LEU A 248 0.80 9.68 5.92
CA LEU A 248 -0.52 9.06 6.02
C LEU A 248 -1.54 10.02 6.66
N LYS A 249 -1.18 10.65 7.80
CA LYS A 249 -2.01 11.68 8.45
C LYS A 249 -2.32 12.83 7.49
N TYR A 250 -1.33 13.30 6.76
CA TYR A 250 -1.51 14.40 5.82
C TYR A 250 -2.49 14.06 4.71
N VAL A 251 -2.41 12.85 4.12
CA VAL A 251 -3.38 12.36 3.12
C VAL A 251 -4.78 12.32 3.72
N TYR A 252 -4.92 11.84 4.94
CA TYR A 252 -6.22 11.78 5.62
C TYR A 252 -6.85 13.16 5.81
N LEU A 253 -6.05 14.17 6.09
CA LEU A 253 -6.55 15.53 6.36
C LEU A 253 -6.70 16.39 5.09
N ASN A 254 -5.88 16.15 4.08
CA ASN A 254 -5.77 16.99 2.89
C ASN A 254 -5.88 16.17 1.58
N PRO A 255 -6.98 15.43 1.34
CA PRO A 255 -7.05 14.47 0.23
C PRO A 255 -6.87 15.13 -1.14
N GLU A 256 -7.52 16.27 -1.41
CA GLU A 256 -7.44 16.94 -2.72
C GLU A 256 -6.02 17.40 -3.02
N LYS A 257 -5.38 18.09 -2.06
CA LYS A 257 -3.99 18.55 -2.22
C LYS A 257 -3.03 17.37 -2.34
N SER A 258 -3.26 16.32 -1.59
CA SER A 258 -2.46 15.10 -1.66
C SER A 258 -2.60 14.41 -3.01
N ALA A 259 -3.82 14.36 -3.58
CA ALA A 259 -4.04 13.76 -4.88
C ALA A 259 -3.33 14.53 -5.99
N ALA A 260 -3.44 15.85 -6.00
CA ALA A 260 -2.74 16.71 -6.96
C ALA A 260 -1.22 16.55 -6.86
N THR A 261 -0.67 16.64 -5.64
CA THR A 261 0.78 16.46 -5.40
C THR A 261 1.27 15.08 -5.83
N HIS A 262 0.51 14.03 -5.50
CA HIS A 262 0.88 12.67 -5.91
C HIS A 262 0.86 12.52 -7.43
N LEU A 263 -0.18 13.04 -8.10
CA LEU A 263 -0.28 12.98 -9.57
C LEU A 263 0.94 13.63 -10.25
N ASP A 264 1.37 14.79 -9.76
CA ASP A 264 2.53 15.49 -10.34
C ASP A 264 3.82 14.66 -10.21
N ILE A 265 4.02 13.99 -9.07
CA ILE A 265 5.18 13.12 -8.86
C ILE A 265 5.15 11.90 -9.79
N VAL A 266 4.00 11.23 -9.91
CA VAL A 266 3.93 9.95 -10.64
C VAL A 266 3.88 10.13 -12.15
N LYS A 267 3.61 11.32 -12.69
CA LYS A 267 3.77 11.63 -14.12
C LYS A 267 5.20 11.37 -14.61
N GLU A 268 6.18 11.59 -13.74
CA GLU A 268 7.59 11.41 -14.04
C GLU A 268 8.14 10.04 -13.61
N PHE A 269 7.26 9.19 -13.02
CA PHE A 269 7.67 7.93 -12.42
C PHE A 269 8.02 6.88 -13.50
N LYS A 270 9.28 6.42 -13.50
CA LYS A 270 9.74 5.38 -14.43
C LYS A 270 9.10 4.03 -14.10
N GLY A 271 8.37 3.45 -15.04
CA GLY A 271 7.83 2.08 -14.91
C GLY A 271 6.34 1.93 -14.69
N GLY A 272 5.56 2.92 -15.03
CA GLY A 272 4.09 2.85 -15.06
C GLY A 272 3.46 4.09 -14.45
N SER A 273 2.89 4.91 -15.30
CA SER A 273 2.24 6.15 -14.89
C SER A 273 0.77 5.91 -14.57
N VAL A 274 0.35 6.33 -13.40
CA VAL A 274 -1.06 6.58 -13.11
C VAL A 274 -1.34 8.02 -13.53
N THR A 275 -1.90 8.21 -14.71
CA THR A 275 -2.13 9.56 -15.29
C THR A 275 -3.52 10.10 -14.97
N ASN A 276 -4.38 9.31 -14.37
CA ASN A 276 -5.76 9.69 -14.08
C ASN A 276 -5.90 10.12 -12.62
N GLN A 277 -6.18 11.41 -12.41
CA GLN A 277 -6.38 11.99 -11.09
C GLN A 277 -7.46 11.27 -10.27
N LYS A 278 -8.56 10.83 -10.89
CA LYS A 278 -9.63 10.12 -10.19
C LYS A 278 -9.17 8.78 -9.61
N VAL A 279 -8.25 8.07 -10.28
CA VAL A 279 -7.67 6.84 -9.74
C VAL A 279 -6.91 7.13 -8.45
N ILE A 280 -6.19 8.25 -8.40
CA ILE A 280 -5.47 8.65 -7.20
C ILE A 280 -6.45 9.05 -6.09
N GLU A 281 -7.45 9.88 -6.39
CA GLU A 281 -8.46 10.33 -5.43
C GLU A 281 -9.24 9.15 -4.82
N TYR A 282 -9.73 8.23 -5.65
CA TYR A 282 -10.43 7.04 -5.17
C TYR A 282 -9.51 6.11 -4.38
N GLY A 283 -8.26 5.94 -4.82
CA GLY A 283 -7.28 5.13 -4.09
C GLY A 283 -6.99 5.68 -2.70
N GLN A 284 -6.81 6.99 -2.57
CA GLN A 284 -6.65 7.65 -1.27
C GLN A 284 -7.90 7.47 -0.40
N ALA A 285 -9.10 7.64 -0.98
CA ALA A 285 -10.34 7.53 -0.25
C ALA A 285 -10.56 6.10 0.30
N VAL A 286 -10.27 5.06 -0.50
CA VAL A 286 -10.32 3.66 -0.08
C VAL A 286 -9.27 3.38 1.01
N SER A 287 -8.02 3.81 0.79
CA SER A 287 -6.95 3.62 1.79
C SER A 287 -7.27 4.30 3.11
N THR A 288 -7.86 5.50 3.05
CA THR A 288 -8.34 6.23 4.24
C THR A 288 -9.44 5.44 4.95
N ALA A 289 -10.43 4.96 4.22
CA ALA A 289 -11.55 4.20 4.79
C ALA A 289 -11.09 2.93 5.50
N LEU A 290 -10.14 2.20 4.91
CA LEU A 290 -9.53 1.00 5.51
C LEU A 290 -8.73 1.31 6.78
N GLY A 291 -8.22 2.54 6.93
CA GLY A 291 -7.47 2.98 8.10
C GLY A 291 -8.34 3.51 9.24
N MET A 292 -9.65 3.76 9.02
CA MET A 292 -10.54 4.29 10.07
C MET A 292 -11.01 3.19 11.02
N VAL A 293 -10.09 2.64 11.80
CA VAL A 293 -10.35 1.57 12.77
C VAL A 293 -10.07 2.02 14.20
N PRO A 294 -10.78 1.47 15.22
CA PRO A 294 -10.59 1.84 16.62
C PRO A 294 -9.14 1.77 17.10
N ALA A 295 -8.38 0.77 16.63
CA ALA A 295 -6.98 0.58 17.01
C ALA A 295 -6.11 1.77 16.59
N PHE A 296 -6.27 2.32 15.39
CA PHE A 296 -5.55 3.50 14.93
C PHE A 296 -5.96 4.76 15.71
N LYS A 297 -7.24 4.88 16.03
CA LYS A 297 -7.75 5.99 16.85
C LYS A 297 -7.12 6.00 18.24
N GLN A 298 -7.07 4.88 18.90
CA GLN A 298 -6.62 4.74 20.29
C GLN A 298 -5.12 4.74 20.41
N GLN A 299 -4.44 3.93 19.61
CA GLN A 299 -3.03 3.65 19.72
C GLN A 299 -2.15 4.53 18.81
N GLY A 300 -2.75 5.11 17.75
CA GLY A 300 -2.06 5.92 16.73
C GLY A 300 -1.92 5.20 15.40
N LEU A 301 -1.65 5.97 14.36
CA LEU A 301 -1.48 5.46 13.02
C LEU A 301 -0.33 4.45 12.97
N GLY A 302 -0.53 3.39 12.23
CA GLY A 302 0.46 2.33 12.06
C GLY A 302 0.39 1.21 13.09
N TYR A 303 -0.45 1.30 14.13
CA TYR A 303 -0.54 0.27 15.16
C TYR A 303 -1.08 -1.04 14.59
N MET A 304 -0.37 -2.12 14.87
CA MET A 304 -0.74 -3.48 14.51
C MET A 304 -1.37 -4.18 15.71
N GLU A 305 -2.66 -4.49 15.62
CA GLU A 305 -3.39 -5.15 16.70
C GLU A 305 -2.92 -6.59 16.86
N PRO A 306 -2.41 -7.01 18.05
CA PRO A 306 -1.83 -8.33 18.27
C PRO A 306 -2.76 -9.47 17.87
N SER A 307 -4.06 -9.34 18.16
CA SER A 307 -5.06 -10.35 17.83
C SER A 307 -5.23 -10.55 16.31
N LEU A 308 -5.16 -9.47 15.51
CA LEU A 308 -5.23 -9.56 14.06
C LEU A 308 -3.93 -10.11 13.46
N VAL A 309 -2.78 -9.77 14.04
CA VAL A 309 -1.49 -10.35 13.63
C VAL A 309 -1.50 -11.86 13.88
N GLU A 310 -1.98 -12.31 15.06
CA GLU A 310 -2.12 -13.73 15.39
C GLU A 310 -3.10 -14.45 14.45
N GLN A 311 -4.26 -13.85 14.17
CA GLN A 311 -5.21 -14.40 13.20
C GLN A 311 -4.60 -14.54 11.81
N THR A 312 -3.79 -13.55 11.38
CA THR A 312 -3.07 -13.61 10.11
C THR A 312 -2.09 -14.79 10.11
N ALA A 313 -1.30 -14.96 11.18
CA ALA A 313 -0.36 -16.07 11.31
C ALA A 313 -1.07 -17.43 11.24
N ASN A 314 -2.18 -17.57 11.96
CA ASN A 314 -2.99 -18.79 11.95
C ASN A 314 -3.56 -19.13 10.57
N THR A 315 -4.00 -18.11 9.83
CA THR A 315 -4.47 -18.25 8.45
C THR A 315 -3.35 -18.72 7.53
N VAL A 316 -2.18 -18.11 7.64
CA VAL A 316 -0.99 -18.48 6.86
C VAL A 316 -0.56 -19.92 7.16
N ALA A 317 -0.45 -20.28 8.44
CA ALA A 317 -0.08 -21.63 8.86
C ALA A 317 -1.08 -22.69 8.37
N THR A 318 -2.37 -22.35 8.36
CA THR A 318 -3.42 -23.31 7.99
C THR A 318 -3.57 -23.49 6.48
N TYR A 319 -3.41 -22.42 5.68
CA TYR A 319 -3.87 -22.42 4.30
C TYR A 319 -2.78 -22.13 3.27
N MET A 320 -1.63 -21.51 3.65
CA MET A 320 -0.60 -21.13 2.69
C MET A 320 0.54 -22.16 2.58
N GLY A 321 0.36 -23.35 3.09
CA GLY A 321 1.32 -24.45 2.94
C GLY A 321 2.65 -24.24 3.67
N VAL A 322 2.68 -23.35 4.66
CA VAL A 322 3.88 -23.08 5.47
C VAL A 322 4.04 -24.19 6.51
N LYS A 323 5.21 -24.84 6.52
CA LYS A 323 5.50 -25.94 7.46
C LYS A 323 5.66 -25.47 8.89
N SER A 324 6.27 -24.31 9.09
CA SER A 324 6.42 -23.67 10.39
C SER A 324 6.58 -22.16 10.23
N LEU A 325 5.99 -21.41 11.14
CA LEU A 325 6.22 -19.96 11.23
C LEU A 325 7.10 -19.67 12.45
N PRO A 326 7.93 -18.63 12.40
CA PRO A 326 8.50 -18.04 13.60
C PRO A 326 7.39 -17.66 14.60
N LYS A 327 7.74 -17.45 15.86
CA LYS A 327 6.77 -16.94 16.85
C LYS A 327 6.23 -15.59 16.36
N THR A 328 4.91 -15.43 16.43
CA THR A 328 4.20 -14.26 15.89
C THR A 328 4.74 -12.94 16.45
N ASP A 329 5.06 -12.90 17.75
CA ASP A 329 5.62 -11.73 18.43
C ASP A 329 7.02 -11.32 17.94
N THR A 330 7.71 -12.21 17.23
CA THR A 330 9.01 -11.90 16.60
C THR A 330 8.88 -11.36 15.19
N MET A 331 7.71 -11.48 14.55
CA MET A 331 7.49 -11.06 13.16
C MET A 331 6.98 -9.64 13.00
N TYR A 332 6.66 -8.94 14.10
CA TYR A 332 6.24 -7.54 14.06
C TYR A 332 6.67 -6.78 15.30
N THR A 333 6.59 -5.46 15.24
CA THR A 333 6.78 -4.60 16.41
C THR A 333 6.01 -3.29 16.28
N ASN A 334 5.36 -2.87 17.37
CA ASN A 334 4.72 -1.55 17.48
C ASN A 334 5.64 -0.48 18.09
N LYS A 335 6.94 -0.78 18.25
CA LYS A 335 7.90 0.11 18.93
C LYS A 335 8.07 1.48 18.25
N PHE A 336 7.80 1.56 16.95
CA PHE A 336 8.04 2.75 16.13
C PHE A 336 6.78 3.50 15.72
N VAL A 337 5.62 3.12 16.25
CA VAL A 337 4.32 3.73 15.97
C VAL A 337 3.69 4.31 17.24
N GLY A 338 2.57 5.03 17.11
CA GLY A 338 1.83 5.58 18.25
C GLY A 338 2.07 7.06 18.52
N THR A 339 3.10 7.67 17.93
CA THR A 339 3.40 9.11 18.08
C THR A 339 2.51 9.97 17.17
N VAL A 340 2.15 9.48 15.98
CA VAL A 340 1.32 10.19 15.01
C VAL A 340 -0.14 9.78 15.19
N LYS A 341 -0.98 10.74 15.57
CA LYS A 341 -2.42 10.54 15.85
C LYS A 341 -3.26 11.62 15.19
N LEU A 342 -4.52 11.28 14.92
CA LEU A 342 -5.56 12.28 14.67
C LEU A 342 -6.22 12.65 15.99
N ASN A 343 -6.58 13.92 16.17
CA ASN A 343 -7.48 14.30 17.24
C ASN A 343 -8.92 13.88 16.92
N ASP A 344 -9.84 14.00 17.89
CA ASP A 344 -11.24 13.52 17.72
C ASP A 344 -11.98 14.22 16.58
N ALA A 345 -11.75 15.52 16.36
CA ALA A 345 -12.38 16.27 15.28
C ALA A 345 -11.82 15.86 13.91
N GLU A 346 -10.50 15.72 13.79
CA GLU A 346 -9.82 15.20 12.60
C GLU A 346 -10.32 13.79 12.26
N TRP A 347 -10.43 12.93 13.28
CA TRP A 347 -10.92 11.56 13.13
C TRP A 347 -12.35 11.54 12.59
N LYS A 348 -13.27 12.22 13.27
CA LYS A 348 -14.71 12.27 12.90
C LYS A 348 -14.89 12.74 11.46
N THR A 349 -14.26 13.85 11.10
CA THR A 349 -14.37 14.41 9.74
C THR A 349 -13.82 13.44 8.69
N THR A 350 -12.70 12.78 8.97
CA THR A 350 -12.05 11.83 8.05
C THR A 350 -12.92 10.58 7.88
N GLU A 351 -13.42 10.03 8.97
CA GLU A 351 -14.26 8.83 8.97
C GLU A 351 -15.59 9.08 8.20
N GLU A 352 -16.29 10.18 8.49
CA GLU A 352 -17.53 10.54 7.80
C GLU A 352 -17.36 10.69 6.30
N ARG A 353 -16.24 11.30 5.87
CA ARG A 353 -15.90 11.47 4.45
C ARG A 353 -15.57 10.17 3.76
N SER A 354 -14.86 9.25 4.42
CA SER A 354 -14.28 8.06 3.80
C SER A 354 -15.17 6.83 3.86
N LYS A 355 -16.07 6.70 4.86
CA LYS A 355 -16.87 5.48 5.08
C LYS A 355 -17.65 4.96 3.87
N LYS A 356 -18.06 5.86 2.95
CA LYS A 356 -18.79 5.48 1.73
C LYS A 356 -17.93 4.70 0.72
N TYR A 357 -16.62 4.70 0.90
CA TYR A 357 -15.66 4.00 0.04
C TYR A 357 -15.24 2.64 0.60
N LEU A 358 -15.79 2.22 1.73
CA LEU A 358 -15.66 0.83 2.16
C LEU A 358 -16.44 -0.08 1.23
N PRO A 359 -15.94 -1.30 0.96
CA PRO A 359 -16.74 -2.32 0.31
C PRO A 359 -18.00 -2.54 1.13
N LYS A 360 -19.15 -2.57 0.48
CA LYS A 360 -20.38 -2.95 1.16
C LYS A 360 -20.33 -4.45 1.36
N ALA A 361 -20.52 -4.92 2.61
CA ALA A 361 -20.84 -6.31 2.88
C ALA A 361 -22.12 -6.67 2.10
N ALA A 362 -22.11 -7.83 1.44
CA ALA A 362 -23.24 -8.35 0.70
C ALA A 362 -24.40 -8.73 1.63
#